data_ac15cf7e77790662f7013a987fe2b5a7
#
_entry.id   ac15cf7e77790662f7013a987fe2b5a7
#
_cell.length_a   1.000
_cell.length_b   1.000
_cell.length_c   1.000
_cell.angle_alpha   90.00
_cell.angle_beta   90.00
_cell.angle_gamma   90.00
#
_symmetry.space_group_name_H-M   'P 1'
#
loop_
_entity.id
_entity.type
_entity.pdbx_description
1 polymer ?
#
loop_
_entity_poly.entity_id
_entity_poly.type
_entity_poly.pdbx_seq_one_letter_code
_entity_poly.pdbx_strand_id
1 'polypeptide(L)'
;MIELHEVGLVEGLPPDVAKEPWVQILDAVFRERRKKELEAAERLKIYTDIDRADEAVLDILAVQFRVDWYDTSYPIETKRRIIKTALEVRRYCGTEWAVQKALSSIYPNVKISEWYDYGGRPGYWRMNVDITDDGVIYYTPEEIEKRLGYARRCTAHLEHIIYIVEPHERSPAYIAAAPVSYTHLRAHETAANL
;
A
#
# COMPACT_ATOMS: atom_id res chain seq x y z
N MET A 1 -21.72 -31.52 0.71
CA MET A 1 -20.79 -31.48 1.86
C MET A 1 -21.45 -30.57 2.86
N ILE A 2 -21.77 -31.06 4.06
CA ILE A 2 -22.44 -30.24 5.09
C ILE A 2 -21.35 -29.38 5.71
N GLU A 3 -21.50 -28.07 5.71
CA GLU A 3 -20.57 -27.17 6.35
C GLU A 3 -20.79 -27.16 7.85
N LEU A 4 -19.75 -27.39 8.64
CA LEU A 4 -19.84 -27.51 10.11
C LEU A 4 -20.50 -26.32 10.82
N HIS A 5 -20.47 -25.15 10.20
CA HIS A 5 -21.08 -23.95 10.75
C HIS A 5 -22.62 -23.90 10.54
N GLU A 6 -23.18 -24.73 9.65
CA GLU A 6 -24.62 -24.86 9.41
C GLU A 6 -25.28 -25.92 10.28
N VAL A 7 -24.48 -26.84 10.86
CA VAL A 7 -24.98 -27.93 11.70
C VAL A 7 -25.49 -27.42 13.04
N GLY A 8 -26.76 -27.71 13.35
CA GLY A 8 -27.37 -27.38 14.64
C GLY A 8 -27.13 -28.43 15.73
N LEU A 9 -27.59 -28.14 16.92
CA LEU A 9 -27.52 -29.08 18.04
C LEU A 9 -28.37 -30.34 17.78
N VAL A 10 -29.51 -30.17 17.14
CA VAL A 10 -30.48 -31.23 16.84
C VAL A 10 -29.87 -32.33 15.99
N GLU A 11 -29.00 -31.99 15.04
CA GLU A 11 -28.37 -32.95 14.11
C GLU A 11 -27.35 -33.88 14.79
N GLY A 12 -26.84 -33.48 15.95
CA GLY A 12 -25.89 -34.28 16.73
C GLY A 12 -26.54 -35.11 17.86
N LEU A 13 -27.86 -34.97 18.07
CA LEU A 13 -28.59 -35.61 19.16
C LEU A 13 -29.36 -36.87 18.71
N PRO A 14 -29.59 -37.82 19.62
CA PRO A 14 -30.49 -38.95 19.34
C PRO A 14 -31.88 -38.48 18.93
N PRO A 15 -32.57 -39.19 18.00
CA PRO A 15 -33.84 -38.76 17.43
C PRO A 15 -34.95 -38.51 18.45
N ASP A 16 -34.93 -39.19 19.58
CA ASP A 16 -35.96 -39.02 20.61
C ASP A 16 -35.75 -37.72 21.38
N VAL A 17 -34.49 -37.34 21.67
CA VAL A 17 -34.16 -36.05 22.31
C VAL A 17 -34.31 -34.88 21.35
N ALA A 18 -33.90 -35.08 20.11
CA ALA A 18 -34.00 -34.07 19.07
C ALA A 18 -35.44 -33.55 18.79
N LYS A 19 -36.44 -34.38 19.06
CA LYS A 19 -37.88 -34.04 18.86
C LYS A 19 -38.48 -33.24 20.01
N GLU A 20 -37.79 -33.15 21.13
CA GLU A 20 -38.32 -32.42 22.29
C GLU A 20 -38.49 -30.91 21.99
N PRO A 21 -39.60 -30.27 22.31
CA PRO A 21 -39.89 -28.88 21.95
C PRO A 21 -38.84 -27.89 22.52
N TRP A 22 -38.38 -28.13 23.73
CA TRP A 22 -37.34 -27.28 24.35
C TRP A 22 -35.99 -27.39 23.65
N VAL A 23 -35.65 -28.57 23.10
CA VAL A 23 -34.41 -28.77 22.33
C VAL A 23 -34.48 -28.00 20.99
N GLN A 24 -35.63 -28.01 20.33
CA GLN A 24 -35.86 -27.25 19.11
C GLN A 24 -35.72 -25.75 19.33
N ILE A 25 -36.26 -25.24 20.45
CA ILE A 25 -36.12 -23.83 20.82
C ILE A 25 -34.65 -23.50 21.12
N LEU A 26 -33.96 -24.37 21.85
CA LEU A 26 -32.53 -24.19 22.18
C LEU A 26 -31.66 -24.17 20.92
N ASP A 27 -31.93 -25.08 19.97
CA ASP A 27 -31.22 -25.13 18.69
C ASP A 27 -31.42 -23.83 17.89
N ALA A 28 -32.64 -23.31 17.82
CA ALA A 28 -32.88 -22.05 17.13
C ALA A 28 -32.13 -20.87 17.74
N VAL A 29 -32.12 -20.76 19.07
CA VAL A 29 -31.32 -19.72 19.77
C VAL A 29 -29.81 -19.91 19.55
N PHE A 30 -29.35 -21.15 19.55
CA PHE A 30 -27.92 -21.47 19.36
C PHE A 30 -27.46 -21.16 17.93
N ARG A 31 -28.28 -21.45 16.92
CA ARG A 31 -27.99 -21.13 15.52
C ARG A 31 -27.87 -19.62 15.32
N GLU A 32 -28.83 -18.86 15.88
CA GLU A 32 -28.76 -17.38 15.77
C GLU A 32 -27.53 -16.79 16.47
N ARG A 33 -27.19 -17.29 17.66
CA ARG A 33 -25.99 -16.86 18.38
C ARG A 33 -24.72 -17.21 17.62
N ARG A 34 -24.60 -18.45 17.12
CA ARG A 34 -23.46 -18.90 16.34
C ARG A 34 -23.25 -18.05 15.10
N LYS A 35 -24.32 -17.70 14.38
CA LYS A 35 -24.23 -16.81 13.23
C LYS A 35 -23.59 -15.47 13.58
N LYS A 36 -24.01 -14.84 14.67
CA LYS A 36 -23.41 -13.60 15.16
C LYS A 36 -21.96 -13.75 15.57
N GLU A 37 -21.60 -14.85 16.21
CA GLU A 37 -20.21 -15.16 16.59
C GLU A 37 -19.32 -15.37 15.36
N LEU A 38 -19.80 -16.05 14.34
CA LEU A 38 -19.09 -16.24 13.08
C LEU A 38 -18.88 -14.93 12.31
N GLU A 39 -19.91 -14.09 12.24
CA GLU A 39 -19.82 -12.74 11.67
C GLU A 39 -18.80 -11.87 12.42
N ALA A 40 -18.73 -12.01 13.75
CA ALA A 40 -17.73 -11.32 14.55
C ALA A 40 -16.32 -11.90 14.32
N ALA A 41 -16.20 -13.23 14.16
CA ALA A 41 -14.93 -13.90 13.88
C ALA A 41 -14.36 -13.52 12.52
N GLU A 42 -15.20 -13.28 11.51
CA GLU A 42 -14.73 -12.79 10.20
C GLU A 42 -14.01 -11.43 10.32
N ARG A 43 -14.43 -10.57 11.25
CA ARG A 43 -13.78 -9.27 11.51
C ARG A 43 -12.38 -9.40 12.13
N LEU A 44 -12.02 -10.57 12.67
CA LEU A 44 -10.68 -10.82 13.20
C LEU A 44 -9.64 -11.13 12.13
N LYS A 45 -10.06 -11.33 10.87
CA LYS A 45 -9.19 -11.62 9.74
C LYS A 45 -8.48 -10.37 9.19
N ILE A 46 -8.11 -9.42 10.07
CA ILE A 46 -7.53 -8.13 9.70
C ILE A 46 -6.21 -8.23 8.92
N TYR A 47 -5.43 -9.29 9.11
CA TYR A 47 -4.16 -9.49 8.40
C TYR A 47 -4.30 -10.18 7.05
N THR A 48 -5.35 -10.95 6.86
CA THR A 48 -5.56 -11.78 5.66
C THR A 48 -6.57 -11.16 4.71
N ASP A 49 -7.48 -10.32 5.20
CA ASP A 49 -8.53 -9.68 4.40
C ASP A 49 -8.42 -8.14 4.43
N ILE A 50 -7.26 -7.65 3.99
CA ILE A 50 -6.96 -6.21 3.94
C ILE A 50 -7.93 -5.48 3.00
N ASP A 51 -8.48 -6.18 1.99
CA ASP A 51 -9.43 -5.60 1.04
C ASP A 51 -10.75 -5.18 1.67
N ARG A 52 -11.15 -5.82 2.77
CA ARG A 52 -12.37 -5.50 3.50
C ARG A 52 -12.13 -4.68 4.77
N ALA A 53 -10.87 -4.42 5.09
CA ALA A 53 -10.51 -3.65 6.27
C ALA A 53 -11.01 -2.20 6.16
N ASP A 54 -11.54 -1.69 7.27
CA ASP A 54 -11.93 -0.30 7.41
C ASP A 54 -10.70 0.62 7.43
N GLU A 55 -10.87 1.87 7.06
CA GLU A 55 -9.80 2.86 6.97
C GLU A 55 -9.02 2.99 8.29
N ALA A 56 -9.73 3.05 9.43
CA ALA A 56 -9.11 3.12 10.75
C ALA A 56 -8.22 1.90 11.07
N VAL A 57 -8.60 0.71 10.59
CA VAL A 57 -7.79 -0.51 10.74
C VAL A 57 -6.54 -0.43 9.88
N LEU A 58 -6.64 0.10 8.66
CA LEU A 58 -5.48 0.31 7.78
C LEU A 58 -4.48 1.27 8.39
N ASP A 59 -4.94 2.37 9.00
CA ASP A 59 -4.08 3.35 9.68
C ASP A 59 -3.33 2.71 10.87
N ILE A 60 -4.00 1.86 11.65
CA ILE A 60 -3.38 1.10 12.74
C ILE A 60 -2.35 0.10 12.20
N LEU A 61 -2.68 -0.63 11.13
CA LEU A 61 -1.77 -1.57 10.49
C LEU A 61 -0.52 -0.87 9.92
N ALA A 62 -0.66 0.35 9.40
CA ALA A 62 0.47 1.14 8.92
C ALA A 62 1.46 1.45 10.05
N VAL A 63 0.96 1.81 11.23
CA VAL A 63 1.80 2.02 12.42
C VAL A 63 2.44 0.71 12.88
N GLN A 64 1.69 -0.38 12.92
CA GLN A 64 2.18 -1.69 13.34
C GLN A 64 3.27 -2.22 12.42
N PHE A 65 3.11 -2.07 11.11
CA PHE A 65 4.11 -2.47 10.12
C PHE A 65 5.21 -1.44 9.95
N ARG A 66 5.13 -0.28 10.63
CA ARG A 66 6.07 0.85 10.51
C ARG A 66 6.29 1.24 9.06
N VAL A 67 5.22 1.62 8.38
CA VAL A 67 5.27 1.99 6.97
C VAL A 67 5.55 3.48 6.87
N ASP A 68 6.81 3.85 6.64
CA ASP A 68 7.24 5.27 6.66
C ASP A 68 6.72 6.06 5.45
N TRP A 69 6.30 5.38 4.38
CA TRP A 69 5.70 6.00 3.18
C TRP A 69 4.18 6.07 3.19
N TYR A 70 3.55 5.68 4.31
CA TYR A 70 2.11 5.77 4.46
C TYR A 70 1.67 7.19 4.82
N ASP A 71 0.55 7.62 4.25
CA ASP A 71 -0.11 8.88 4.59
C ASP A 71 -1.61 8.65 4.79
N THR A 72 -2.16 9.26 5.85
CA THR A 72 -3.58 9.15 6.17
C THR A 72 -4.48 9.88 5.16
N SER A 73 -3.93 10.78 4.36
CA SER A 73 -4.65 11.49 3.29
C SER A 73 -4.86 10.68 2.01
N TYR A 74 -4.20 9.52 1.89
CA TYR A 74 -4.34 8.69 0.70
C TYR A 74 -5.74 8.10 0.54
N PRO A 75 -6.19 7.90 -0.72
CA PRO A 75 -7.39 7.12 -1.02
C PRO A 75 -7.29 5.71 -0.43
N ILE A 76 -8.43 5.16 0.00
CA ILE A 76 -8.50 3.85 0.66
C ILE A 76 -7.84 2.72 -0.15
N GLU A 77 -7.96 2.76 -1.48
CA GLU A 77 -7.35 1.77 -2.37
C GLU A 77 -5.81 1.85 -2.34
N THR A 78 -5.26 3.05 -2.26
CA THR A 78 -3.82 3.26 -2.12
C THR A 78 -3.34 2.79 -0.76
N LYS A 79 -4.08 3.09 0.33
CA LYS A 79 -3.82 2.57 1.67
C LYS A 79 -3.74 1.05 1.70
N ARG A 80 -4.72 0.37 1.08
CA ARG A 80 -4.75 -1.10 0.97
C ARG A 80 -3.54 -1.65 0.22
N ARG A 81 -3.17 -1.06 -0.92
CA ARG A 81 -1.97 -1.46 -1.69
C ARG A 81 -0.70 -1.33 -0.87
N ILE A 82 -0.53 -0.22 -0.15
CA ILE A 82 0.61 0.02 0.71
C ILE A 82 0.72 -1.04 1.79
N ILE A 83 -0.35 -1.32 2.52
CA ILE A 83 -0.34 -2.31 3.61
C ILE A 83 -0.05 -3.71 3.09
N LYS A 84 -0.62 -4.12 1.94
CA LYS A 84 -0.34 -5.42 1.33
C LYS A 84 1.14 -5.61 0.98
N THR A 85 1.80 -4.56 0.53
CA THR A 85 3.19 -4.64 0.09
C THR A 85 4.20 -4.37 1.21
N ALA A 86 3.74 -3.85 2.34
CA ALA A 86 4.61 -3.38 3.42
C ALA A 86 5.61 -4.42 3.93
N LEU A 87 5.16 -5.65 4.19
CA LEU A 87 6.02 -6.72 4.71
C LEU A 87 7.03 -7.20 3.66
N GLU A 88 6.64 -7.25 2.38
CA GLU A 88 7.54 -7.62 1.28
C GLU A 88 8.63 -6.57 1.10
N VAL A 89 8.25 -5.29 1.04
CA VAL A 89 9.20 -4.18 0.93
C VAL A 89 10.19 -4.20 2.08
N ARG A 90 9.73 -4.46 3.30
CA ARG A 90 10.58 -4.54 4.46
C ARG A 90 11.57 -5.71 4.39
N ARG A 91 11.14 -6.86 3.88
CA ARG A 91 12.00 -8.05 3.73
C ARG A 91 13.15 -7.80 2.76
N TYR A 92 12.94 -7.01 1.73
CA TYR A 92 13.91 -6.73 0.66
C TYR A 92 14.45 -5.29 0.70
N CYS A 93 14.33 -4.60 1.83
CA CYS A 93 14.82 -3.23 1.94
C CYS A 93 16.30 -3.12 1.55
N GLY A 94 16.68 -1.97 0.97
CA GLY A 94 18.00 -1.73 0.41
C GLY A 94 18.23 -2.28 -1.01
N THR A 95 17.20 -2.84 -1.64
CA THR A 95 17.25 -3.27 -3.05
C THR A 95 16.43 -2.30 -3.92
N GLU A 96 16.79 -2.22 -5.21
CA GLU A 96 16.00 -1.48 -6.21
C GLU A 96 14.54 -1.96 -6.24
N TRP A 97 14.35 -3.27 -6.16
CA TRP A 97 13.02 -3.88 -6.12
C TRP A 97 12.16 -3.35 -4.97
N ALA A 98 12.73 -3.20 -3.77
CA ALA A 98 11.98 -2.69 -2.61
C ALA A 98 11.56 -1.23 -2.80
N VAL A 99 12.43 -0.40 -3.36
CA VAL A 99 12.15 1.01 -3.68
C VAL A 99 11.07 1.10 -4.74
N GLN A 100 11.19 0.33 -5.83
CA GLN A 100 10.19 0.29 -6.89
C GLN A 100 8.84 -0.21 -6.38
N LYS A 101 8.83 -1.24 -5.54
CA LYS A 101 7.60 -1.80 -4.96
C LYS A 101 6.92 -0.82 -4.01
N ALA A 102 7.68 -0.11 -3.18
CA ALA A 102 7.14 0.93 -2.30
C ALA A 102 6.53 2.07 -3.12
N LEU A 103 7.22 2.54 -4.15
CA LEU A 103 6.72 3.60 -5.04
C LEU A 103 5.50 3.17 -5.86
N SER A 104 5.49 1.95 -6.40
CA SER A 104 4.34 1.44 -7.17
C SER A 104 3.10 1.22 -6.31
N SER A 105 3.22 1.19 -5.00
CA SER A 105 2.06 1.19 -4.11
C SER A 105 1.35 2.55 -4.05
N ILE A 106 2.09 3.65 -4.32
CA ILE A 106 1.56 5.01 -4.37
C ILE A 106 1.25 5.39 -5.83
N TYR A 107 2.24 5.23 -6.70
CA TYR A 107 2.16 5.53 -8.13
C TYR A 107 2.16 4.23 -8.93
N PRO A 108 1.04 3.79 -9.50
CA PRO A 108 0.92 2.49 -10.15
C PRO A 108 1.96 2.25 -11.27
N ASN A 109 2.27 3.29 -12.03
CA ASN A 109 3.12 3.23 -13.20
C ASN A 109 4.48 3.92 -12.95
N VAL A 110 5.27 3.36 -12.03
CA VAL A 110 6.60 3.86 -11.70
C VAL A 110 7.68 2.95 -12.30
N LYS A 111 8.68 3.55 -12.94
CA LYS A 111 9.92 2.89 -13.35
C LYS A 111 11.12 3.55 -12.71
N ILE A 112 12.02 2.73 -12.16
CA ILE A 112 13.31 3.16 -11.65
C ILE A 112 14.39 2.81 -12.68
N SER A 113 15.36 3.69 -12.85
CA SER A 113 16.56 3.45 -13.65
C SER A 113 17.78 3.76 -12.80
N GLU A 114 18.64 2.79 -12.64
CA GLU A 114 19.89 2.94 -11.90
C GLU A 114 20.96 3.61 -12.78
N TRP A 115 21.97 4.20 -12.15
CA TRP A 115 23.03 4.95 -12.85
C TRP A 115 23.71 4.19 -13.98
N TYR A 116 23.83 2.88 -13.89
CA TYR A 116 24.44 2.04 -14.93
C TYR A 116 23.54 1.87 -16.17
N ASP A 117 22.23 2.06 -16.06
CA ASP A 117 21.29 1.93 -17.18
C ASP A 117 21.35 3.14 -18.12
N TYR A 118 21.65 4.32 -17.59
CA TYR A 118 21.70 5.56 -18.35
C TYR A 118 23.10 6.20 -18.39
N GLY A 119 24.14 5.52 -17.89
CA GLY A 119 25.52 6.02 -17.88
C GLY A 119 25.73 7.21 -16.94
N GLY A 120 24.97 7.27 -15.86
CA GLY A 120 25.04 8.34 -14.88
C GLY A 120 26.16 8.19 -13.85
N ARG A 121 26.11 9.06 -12.83
CA ARG A 121 27.06 9.03 -11.71
C ARG A 121 26.78 7.85 -10.78
N PRO A 122 27.79 7.05 -10.39
CA PRO A 122 27.59 5.95 -9.44
C PRO A 122 26.86 6.36 -8.15
N GLY A 123 25.89 5.55 -7.75
CA GLY A 123 25.05 5.80 -6.57
C GLY A 123 23.84 6.70 -6.82
N TYR A 124 23.63 7.16 -8.05
CA TYR A 124 22.43 7.94 -8.42
C TYR A 124 21.43 7.08 -9.18
N TRP A 125 20.15 7.40 -9.02
CA TRP A 125 19.06 6.74 -9.71
C TRP A 125 18.00 7.75 -10.14
N ARG A 126 17.23 7.40 -11.17
CA ARG A 126 16.17 8.21 -11.74
C ARG A 126 14.83 7.49 -11.60
N MET A 127 13.77 8.27 -11.51
CA MET A 127 12.41 7.77 -11.43
C MET A 127 11.56 8.37 -12.54
N ASN A 128 10.86 7.50 -13.28
CA ASN A 128 9.85 7.88 -14.24
C ASN A 128 8.49 7.52 -13.64
N VAL A 129 7.61 8.50 -13.52
CA VAL A 129 6.25 8.34 -13.00
C VAL A 129 5.27 8.68 -14.10
N ASP A 130 4.47 7.72 -14.49
CA ASP A 130 3.34 7.96 -15.37
C ASP A 130 2.14 8.42 -14.53
N ILE A 131 1.66 9.62 -14.81
CA ILE A 131 0.52 10.26 -14.12
C ILE A 131 -0.66 10.47 -15.08
N THR A 132 -0.68 9.78 -16.20
CA THR A 132 -1.70 9.93 -17.24
C THR A 132 -3.11 9.69 -16.71
N ASP A 133 -3.30 8.66 -15.92
CA ASP A 133 -4.61 8.26 -15.42
C ASP A 133 -5.04 9.03 -14.16
N ASP A 134 -4.11 9.25 -13.23
CA ASP A 134 -4.42 9.84 -11.92
C ASP A 134 -4.23 11.37 -11.88
N GLY A 135 -3.35 11.93 -12.73
CA GLY A 135 -3.08 13.37 -12.85
C GLY A 135 -2.57 14.04 -11.56
N VAL A 136 -2.29 13.29 -10.51
CA VAL A 136 -1.99 13.81 -9.18
C VAL A 136 -0.53 13.56 -8.81
N ILE A 137 0.17 14.65 -8.53
CA ILE A 137 1.50 14.63 -7.93
C ILE A 137 1.32 14.70 -6.41
N TYR A 138 1.53 13.57 -5.72
CA TYR A 138 1.31 13.52 -4.28
C TYR A 138 2.45 14.15 -3.48
N TYR A 139 3.69 14.08 -3.97
CA TYR A 139 4.85 14.52 -3.20
C TYR A 139 5.93 15.19 -4.04
N THR A 140 6.68 16.08 -3.39
CA THR A 140 7.91 16.64 -3.92
C THR A 140 9.05 15.59 -3.93
N PRO A 141 10.11 15.77 -4.73
CA PRO A 141 11.27 14.88 -4.74
C PRO A 141 11.88 14.66 -3.36
N GLU A 142 11.98 15.71 -2.56
CA GLU A 142 12.53 15.67 -1.21
C GLU A 142 11.67 14.84 -0.26
N GLU A 143 10.35 14.94 -0.37
CA GLU A 143 9.42 14.15 0.42
C GLU A 143 9.47 12.67 0.04
N ILE A 144 9.59 12.37 -1.26
CA ILE A 144 9.76 10.99 -1.75
C ILE A 144 11.07 10.42 -1.21
N GLU A 145 12.17 11.16 -1.31
CA GLU A 145 13.47 10.72 -0.83
C GLU A 145 13.46 10.47 0.69
N LYS A 146 12.83 11.35 1.46
CA LYS A 146 12.66 11.20 2.90
C LYS A 146 11.83 9.96 3.25
N ARG A 147 10.71 9.74 2.57
CA ARG A 147 9.80 8.61 2.82
C ARG A 147 10.42 7.27 2.43
N LEU A 148 11.25 7.24 1.37
CA LEU A 148 11.96 6.04 0.93
C LEU A 148 13.26 5.80 1.68
N GLY A 149 13.62 6.68 2.60
CA GLY A 149 14.92 6.65 3.28
C GLY A 149 15.31 5.31 3.89
N TYR A 150 14.32 4.53 4.36
CA TYR A 150 14.57 3.21 4.90
C TYR A 150 14.51 2.07 3.85
N ALA A 151 13.78 2.25 2.74
CA ALA A 151 13.66 1.23 1.68
C ALA A 151 14.86 1.23 0.73
N ARG A 152 15.55 2.39 0.57
CA ARG A 152 16.71 2.56 -0.28
C ARG A 152 18.03 2.20 0.43
N ARG A 153 19.09 2.01 -0.35
CA ARG A 153 20.46 1.97 0.19
C ARG A 153 20.85 3.36 0.71
N CYS A 154 21.62 3.41 1.80
CA CYS A 154 22.11 4.68 2.35
C CYS A 154 22.94 5.50 1.35
N THR A 155 23.59 4.83 0.38
CA THR A 155 24.43 5.44 -0.65
C THR A 155 23.71 5.79 -1.94
N ALA A 156 22.40 5.47 -2.05
CA ALA A 156 21.61 5.74 -3.25
C ALA A 156 20.92 7.10 -3.13
N HIS A 157 21.08 7.95 -4.16
CA HIS A 157 20.53 9.30 -4.21
C HIS A 157 19.62 9.46 -5.43
N LEU A 158 18.47 10.06 -5.22
CA LEU A 158 17.55 10.40 -6.31
C LEU A 158 18.13 11.59 -7.10
N GLU A 159 18.34 11.39 -8.40
CA GLU A 159 18.88 12.45 -9.27
C GLU A 159 17.75 13.30 -9.87
N HIS A 160 16.78 12.62 -10.50
CA HIS A 160 15.65 13.28 -11.16
C HIS A 160 14.38 12.45 -11.05
N ILE A 161 13.23 13.15 -11.01
CA ILE A 161 11.90 12.57 -11.24
C ILE A 161 11.39 13.11 -12.57
N ILE A 162 11.00 12.21 -13.46
CA ILE A 162 10.41 12.52 -14.75
C ILE A 162 8.94 12.12 -14.67
N TYR A 163 8.06 13.12 -14.77
CA TYR A 163 6.63 12.88 -14.87
C TYR A 163 6.25 12.73 -16.33
N ILE A 164 5.61 11.62 -16.68
CA ILE A 164 5.15 11.30 -18.01
C ILE A 164 3.63 11.49 -18.02
N VAL A 165 3.14 12.28 -19.00
CA VAL A 165 1.73 12.42 -19.28
C VAL A 165 1.52 12.02 -20.72
N GLU A 166 0.85 10.91 -20.98
CA GLU A 166 0.47 10.53 -22.33
C GLU A 166 -0.84 11.22 -22.68
N PRO A 167 -0.89 12.05 -23.73
CA PRO A 167 -2.14 12.68 -24.14
C PRO A 167 -3.10 11.60 -24.65
N HIS A 168 -4.26 11.47 -24.05
CA HIS A 168 -5.35 10.67 -24.63
C HIS A 168 -5.66 11.20 -26.05
N GLU A 169 -5.64 10.33 -27.04
CA GLU A 169 -5.91 10.63 -28.43
C GLU A 169 -7.25 11.36 -28.58
N ARG A 170 -7.25 12.69 -28.60
CA ARG A 170 -8.31 13.55 -29.20
C ARG A 170 -8.18 15.02 -28.89
N SER A 171 -7.03 15.51 -28.49
CA SER A 171 -6.87 16.98 -28.41
C SER A 171 -5.51 17.40 -28.99
N PRO A 172 -5.43 18.25 -29.98
CA PRO A 172 -4.17 18.84 -30.41
C PRO A 172 -3.79 19.95 -29.42
N ALA A 173 -3.44 19.54 -28.19
CA ALA A 173 -2.87 20.42 -27.20
C ALA A 173 -1.36 20.24 -27.25
N TYR A 174 -0.66 21.28 -27.66
CA TYR A 174 0.80 21.36 -27.51
C TYR A 174 1.14 21.40 -26.04
N ILE A 175 1.54 20.24 -25.51
CA ILE A 175 2.10 20.17 -24.16
C ILE A 175 3.61 20.29 -24.32
N ALA A 176 4.14 21.46 -23.97
CA ALA A 176 5.57 21.63 -23.80
C ALA A 176 6.01 20.85 -22.58
N ALA A 177 6.66 19.70 -22.76
CA ALA A 177 7.36 19.02 -21.70
C ALA A 177 8.55 19.88 -21.27
N ALA A 178 8.41 20.61 -20.18
CA ALA A 178 9.51 21.30 -19.56
C ALA A 178 10.23 20.30 -18.64
N PRO A 179 11.48 19.92 -18.90
CA PRO A 179 12.26 19.16 -17.93
C PRO A 179 12.51 20.04 -16.71
N VAL A 180 11.91 19.72 -15.58
CA VAL A 180 12.23 20.36 -14.31
C VAL A 180 13.55 19.76 -13.83
N SER A 181 14.65 20.37 -14.22
CA SER A 181 15.97 20.05 -13.67
C SER A 181 16.14 20.79 -12.34
N TYR A 182 16.05 20.08 -11.24
CA TYR A 182 16.45 20.60 -9.95
C TYR A 182 17.97 20.56 -9.86
N THR A 183 18.60 21.69 -10.16
CA THR A 183 20.01 21.88 -9.77
C THR A 183 20.05 22.24 -8.30
N HIS A 184 20.58 21.37 -7.46
CA HIS A 184 21.00 21.71 -6.10
C HIS A 184 22.09 22.78 -6.18
N LEU A 185 21.72 24.05 -6.07
CA LEU A 185 22.63 25.10 -5.69
C LEU A 185 22.99 24.90 -4.22
N ARG A 186 24.07 24.15 -3.94
CA ARG A 186 24.78 24.31 -2.68
C ARG A 186 25.34 25.73 -2.68
N ALA A 187 24.72 26.62 -1.92
CA ALA A 187 25.36 27.84 -1.53
C ALA A 187 26.60 27.46 -0.71
N HIS A 188 27.77 27.55 -1.31
CA HIS A 188 29.02 27.66 -0.56
C HIS A 188 28.96 29.00 0.15
N GLU A 189 28.60 28.99 1.41
CA GLU A 189 29.00 30.09 2.29
C GLU A 189 30.48 30.08 2.42
N THR A 190 31.16 30.86 1.58
CA THR A 190 32.51 31.28 1.86
C THR A 190 32.50 32.18 3.07
N ALA A 191 32.94 31.65 4.18
CA ALA A 191 33.35 32.47 5.31
C ALA A 191 34.55 33.34 4.84
N ALA A 192 34.27 34.57 4.55
CA ALA A 192 35.27 35.61 4.48
C ALA A 192 34.90 36.66 5.51
N ASN A 193 35.75 36.65 6.51
CA ASN A 193 36.16 37.35 7.35
C ASN A 193 36.77 38.35 7.80
N LEU A 194 36.96 38.85 8.59
CA LEU A 194 37.62 39.92 9.30
C LEU A 194 36.70 40.68 10.24
#